data_8e0285eecb3c06b689e872331c593f5d
#
_entry.id   8e0285eecb3c06b689e872331c593f5d
#
_cell.length_a   1.000
_cell.length_b   1.000
_cell.length_c   1.000
_cell.angle_alpha   90.00
_cell.angle_beta   90.00
_cell.angle_gamma   90.00
#
_symmetry.space_group_name_H-M   'P 1'
#
loop_
_entity.id
_entity.type
_entity.pdbx_description
1 polymer ?
#
loop_
_entity_poly.entity_id
_entity_poly.type
_entity_poly.pdbx_seq_one_letter_code
_entity_poly.pdbx_strand_id
1 'polypeptide(L)'
;IRDRLHGLTDSKVDLDELVEDSLKKAGLWDEAKDRLHQPGTGLSGGQQQRLCIARAIAIEPEVILMDEPCSALDPIATARIEELIEELSQNFTIAIVTHSMQQAARVSHRTAYFHLGKLIEVNPTETVFTMPEHKLTEAYITGRFG
;
A
#
# COMPACT_ATOMS: atom_id res chain seq x y z
N ILE A 1 9.04 -14.25 12.76
CA ILE A 1 9.44 -13.86 11.37
C ILE A 1 10.91 -14.24 11.17
N ARG A 2 11.35 -15.30 11.83
CA ARG A 2 12.77 -15.66 11.92
C ARG A 2 13.22 -16.59 10.80
N ASP A 3 12.33 -17.04 9.97
CA ASP A 3 12.64 -18.04 8.98
C ASP A 3 12.72 -17.46 7.58
N ARG A 4 13.97 -17.18 7.19
CA ARG A 4 14.38 -17.20 5.80
C ARG A 4 13.68 -16.17 4.93
N LEU A 5 14.03 -14.92 5.13
CA LEU A 5 13.98 -13.94 4.06
C LEU A 5 14.91 -14.43 2.92
N HIS A 6 14.48 -15.45 2.20
CA HIS A 6 15.04 -15.93 0.91
C HIS A 6 16.58 -15.89 0.76
N GLY A 7 17.35 -16.11 1.83
CA GLY A 7 18.80 -16.14 1.76
C GLY A 7 19.48 -14.77 1.68
N LEU A 8 18.79 -13.71 2.07
CA LEU A 8 19.33 -12.35 1.96
C LEU A 8 20.44 -12.03 2.95
N THR A 9 20.49 -12.68 4.11
CA THR A 9 21.57 -12.48 5.07
C THR A 9 21.93 -13.76 5.82
N ASP A 10 23.23 -13.97 6.09
CA ASP A 10 23.75 -15.10 6.86
C ASP A 10 24.01 -14.74 8.34
N SER A 11 23.94 -13.46 8.72
CA SER A 11 24.25 -12.98 10.05
C SER A 11 23.07 -12.34 10.78
N LYS A 12 23.04 -12.46 12.11
CA LYS A 12 22.02 -11.84 12.96
C LYS A 12 22.09 -10.31 12.93
N VAL A 13 23.28 -9.76 12.78
CA VAL A 13 23.52 -8.30 12.72
C VAL A 13 22.86 -7.73 11.47
N ASP A 14 23.06 -8.38 10.32
CA ASP A 14 22.45 -7.94 9.06
C ASP A 14 20.92 -7.99 9.11
N LEU A 15 20.34 -8.98 9.84
CA LEU A 15 18.89 -9.07 10.02
C LEU A 15 18.33 -7.97 10.92
N ASP A 16 19.03 -7.59 11.96
CA ASP A 16 18.61 -6.52 12.87
C ASP A 16 18.65 -5.15 12.13
N GLU A 17 19.69 -4.89 11.33
CA GLU A 17 19.79 -3.70 10.47
C GLU A 17 18.67 -3.67 9.40
N LEU A 18 18.41 -4.79 8.76
CA LEU A 18 17.32 -4.90 7.77
C LEU A 18 15.95 -4.62 8.39
N VAL A 19 15.69 -5.13 9.59
CA VAL A 19 14.45 -4.86 10.33
C VAL A 19 14.32 -3.39 10.66
N GLU A 20 15.38 -2.77 11.20
CA GLU A 20 15.39 -1.34 11.53
C GLU A 20 15.15 -0.47 10.31
N ASP A 21 15.88 -0.71 9.20
CA ASP A 21 15.74 0.04 7.96
C ASP A 21 14.32 -0.08 7.36
N SER A 22 13.80 -1.31 7.32
CA SER A 22 12.43 -1.55 6.82
C SER A 22 11.36 -0.87 7.65
N LEU A 23 11.50 -0.86 8.98
CA LEU A 23 10.57 -0.16 9.87
C LEU A 23 10.70 1.36 9.76
N LYS A 24 11.90 1.89 9.52
CA LYS A 24 12.13 3.31 9.25
C LYS A 24 11.46 3.73 7.94
N LYS A 25 11.69 2.98 6.86
CA LYS A 25 11.05 3.21 5.56
C LYS A 25 9.52 3.15 5.61
N ALA A 26 8.97 2.32 6.51
CA ALA A 26 7.53 2.25 6.75
C ALA A 26 7.00 3.25 7.78
N GLY A 27 7.83 4.18 8.27
CA GLY A 27 7.47 5.19 9.27
C GLY A 27 6.99 4.60 10.60
N LEU A 28 7.46 3.39 10.96
CA LEU A 28 6.99 2.66 12.15
C LEU A 28 8.07 2.51 13.23
N TRP A 29 9.34 2.80 12.94
CA TRP A 29 10.47 2.54 13.84
C TRP A 29 10.27 3.14 15.23
N ASP A 30 9.98 4.43 15.31
CA ASP A 30 9.86 5.13 16.60
C ASP A 30 8.72 4.61 17.48
N GLU A 31 7.70 4.05 16.87
CA GLU A 31 6.56 3.47 17.57
C GLU A 31 6.77 2.00 17.96
N ALA A 32 7.71 1.29 17.31
CA ALA A 32 7.88 -0.17 17.46
C ALA A 32 9.22 -0.59 18.07
N LYS A 33 10.27 0.25 18.06
CA LYS A 33 11.64 -0.11 18.46
C LYS A 33 11.78 -0.72 19.85
N ASP A 34 10.97 -0.25 20.82
CA ASP A 34 11.02 -0.74 22.20
C ASP A 34 10.24 -2.03 22.45
N ARG A 35 9.57 -2.57 21.40
CA ARG A 35 8.71 -3.76 21.49
C ARG A 35 8.82 -4.72 20.31
N LEU A 36 9.99 -4.78 19.67
CA LEU A 36 10.26 -5.63 18.50
C LEU A 36 10.01 -7.13 18.75
N HIS A 37 10.08 -7.58 20.00
CA HIS A 37 9.85 -8.97 20.39
C HIS A 37 8.42 -9.25 20.84
N GLN A 38 7.54 -8.24 20.85
CA GLN A 38 6.13 -8.40 21.21
C GLN A 38 5.30 -8.81 19.98
N PRO A 39 4.14 -9.48 20.19
CA PRO A 39 3.23 -9.81 19.09
C PRO A 39 2.71 -8.54 18.39
N GLY A 40 2.74 -8.53 17.06
CA GLY A 40 2.23 -7.41 16.26
C GLY A 40 0.72 -7.18 16.40
N THR A 41 -0.02 -8.13 16.97
CA THR A 41 -1.45 -8.01 17.27
C THR A 41 -1.76 -6.95 18.33
N GLY A 42 -0.78 -6.52 19.12
CA GLY A 42 -0.90 -5.41 20.06
C GLY A 42 -0.76 -4.01 19.44
N LEU A 43 -0.49 -3.92 18.15
CA LEU A 43 -0.40 -2.68 17.41
C LEU A 43 -1.78 -2.19 16.97
N SER A 44 -1.94 -0.86 16.79
CA SER A 44 -3.14 -0.30 16.15
C SER A 44 -3.29 -0.77 14.70
N GLY A 45 -4.48 -0.64 14.10
CA GLY A 45 -4.72 -1.03 12.70
C GLY A 45 -3.74 -0.37 11.72
N GLY A 46 -3.53 0.94 11.83
CA GLY A 46 -2.56 1.66 10.99
C GLY A 46 -1.10 1.24 11.22
N GLN A 47 -0.73 0.90 12.47
CA GLN A 47 0.58 0.35 12.78
C GLN A 47 0.76 -1.05 12.20
N GLN A 48 -0.27 -1.90 12.28
CA GLN A 48 -0.26 -3.24 11.68
C GLN A 48 -0.10 -3.16 10.16
N GLN A 49 -0.81 -2.22 9.51
CA GLN A 49 -0.68 -2.00 8.07
C GLN A 49 0.74 -1.56 7.68
N ARG A 50 1.31 -0.60 8.41
CA ARG A 50 2.72 -0.18 8.19
C ARG A 50 3.71 -1.32 8.45
N LEU A 51 3.44 -2.19 9.42
CA LEU A 51 4.25 -3.40 9.65
C LEU A 51 4.16 -4.38 8.47
N CYS A 52 2.97 -4.54 7.87
CA CYS A 52 2.81 -5.36 6.66
C CYS A 52 3.60 -4.77 5.48
N ILE A 53 3.59 -3.45 5.33
CA ILE A 53 4.37 -2.75 4.30
C ILE A 53 5.87 -2.93 4.57
N ALA A 54 6.35 -2.68 5.80
CA ALA A 54 7.75 -2.89 6.19
C ALA A 54 8.23 -4.31 5.84
N ARG A 55 7.39 -5.29 6.08
CA ARG A 55 7.68 -6.69 5.77
C ARG A 55 7.76 -6.95 4.26
N ALA A 56 6.94 -6.28 3.46
CA ALA A 56 6.95 -6.40 2.02
C ALA A 56 8.19 -5.75 1.39
N ILE A 57 8.58 -4.56 1.86
CA ILE A 57 9.75 -3.83 1.31
C ILE A 57 11.09 -4.40 1.78
N ALA A 58 11.13 -5.17 2.87
CA ALA A 58 12.36 -5.76 3.40
C ALA A 58 13.08 -6.70 2.42
N ILE A 59 12.37 -7.24 1.43
CA ILE A 59 12.95 -8.11 0.39
C ILE A 59 13.27 -7.37 -0.90
N GLU A 60 13.16 -6.04 -0.90
CA GLU A 60 13.41 -5.15 -2.04
C GLU A 60 12.73 -5.62 -3.34
N PRO A 61 11.39 -5.80 -3.35
CA PRO A 61 10.68 -6.31 -4.50
C PRO A 61 10.65 -5.27 -5.63
N GLU A 62 10.56 -5.72 -6.88
CA GLU A 62 10.32 -4.82 -8.02
C GLU A 62 8.90 -4.25 -8.01
N VAL A 63 7.93 -5.03 -7.52
CA VAL A 63 6.51 -4.67 -7.48
C VAL A 63 5.92 -4.99 -6.11
N ILE A 64 5.19 -4.04 -5.54
CA ILE A 64 4.41 -4.22 -4.30
C ILE A 64 2.93 -4.29 -4.68
N LEU A 65 2.26 -5.34 -4.20
CA LEU A 65 0.81 -5.49 -4.38
C LEU A 65 0.11 -5.17 -3.04
N MET A 66 -0.85 -4.26 -3.08
CA MET A 66 -1.66 -3.86 -1.92
C MET A 66 -3.14 -4.10 -2.23
N ASP A 67 -3.80 -4.85 -1.36
CA ASP A 67 -5.23 -5.10 -1.45
C ASP A 67 -5.94 -4.37 -0.32
N GLU A 68 -6.77 -3.38 -0.68
CA GLU A 68 -7.55 -2.54 0.23
C GLU A 68 -6.72 -1.98 1.42
N PRO A 69 -5.59 -1.28 1.18
CA PRO A 69 -4.63 -0.94 2.23
C PRO A 69 -5.19 -0.03 3.34
N CYS A 70 -6.31 0.66 3.09
CA CYS A 70 -6.91 1.61 4.04
C CYS A 70 -8.33 1.25 4.47
N SER A 71 -8.90 0.12 4.05
CA SER A 71 -10.34 -0.18 4.22
C SER A 71 -10.83 -0.23 5.67
N ALA A 72 -9.95 -0.52 6.63
CA ALA A 72 -10.31 -0.64 8.06
C ALA A 72 -9.64 0.44 8.93
N LEU A 73 -9.20 1.54 8.33
CA LEU A 73 -8.45 2.59 9.01
C LEU A 73 -9.31 3.85 9.20
N ASP A 74 -9.04 4.57 10.30
CA ASP A 74 -9.55 5.92 10.49
C ASP A 74 -8.89 6.91 9.51
N PRO A 75 -9.45 8.13 9.34
CA PRO A 75 -8.95 9.09 8.37
C PRO A 75 -7.48 9.51 8.60
N ILE A 76 -7.01 9.56 9.86
CA ILE A 76 -5.64 9.95 10.19
C ILE A 76 -4.67 8.83 9.79
N ALA A 77 -5.01 7.59 10.12
CA ALA A 77 -4.22 6.42 9.73
C ALA A 77 -4.22 6.23 8.20
N THR A 78 -5.36 6.49 7.55
CA THR A 78 -5.46 6.48 6.07
C THR A 78 -4.51 7.48 5.43
N ALA A 79 -4.50 8.73 5.89
CA ALA A 79 -3.61 9.77 5.37
C ALA A 79 -2.13 9.36 5.49
N ARG A 80 -1.72 8.79 6.62
CA ARG A 80 -0.35 8.30 6.81
C ARG A 80 0.04 7.16 5.88
N ILE A 81 -0.91 6.25 5.57
CA ILE A 81 -0.66 5.17 4.60
C ILE A 81 -0.57 5.74 3.18
N GLU A 82 -1.40 6.71 2.82
CA GLU A 82 -1.36 7.38 1.51
C GLU A 82 -0.03 8.14 1.31
N GLU A 83 0.44 8.89 2.31
CA GLU A 83 1.75 9.54 2.30
C GLU A 83 2.89 8.51 2.12
N LEU A 84 2.83 7.40 2.88
CA LEU A 84 3.81 6.33 2.75
C LEU A 84 3.80 5.68 1.36
N ILE A 85 2.63 5.47 0.75
CA ILE A 85 2.51 4.96 -0.62
C ILE A 85 3.18 5.91 -1.61
N GLU A 86 2.98 7.22 -1.46
CA GLU A 86 3.61 8.23 -2.32
C GLU A 86 5.13 8.19 -2.19
N GLU A 87 5.68 8.15 -0.97
CA GLU A 87 7.11 8.04 -0.72
C GLU A 87 7.70 6.76 -1.34
N LEU A 88 7.06 5.61 -1.12
CA LEU A 88 7.50 4.33 -1.65
C LEU A 88 7.42 4.26 -3.18
N SER A 89 6.48 4.97 -3.81
CA SER A 89 6.33 5.01 -5.27
C SER A 89 7.54 5.59 -6.00
N GLN A 90 8.41 6.31 -5.29
CA GLN A 90 9.67 6.82 -5.83
C GLN A 90 10.69 5.70 -6.14
N ASN A 91 10.58 4.56 -5.43
CA ASN A 91 11.55 3.48 -5.51
C ASN A 91 10.93 2.14 -5.94
N PHE A 92 9.61 1.98 -5.81
CA PHE A 92 8.91 0.73 -6.08
C PHE A 92 7.77 0.97 -7.07
N THR A 93 7.50 -0.02 -7.91
CA THR A 93 6.23 -0.09 -8.64
C THR A 93 5.17 -0.61 -7.69
N ILE A 94 4.07 0.15 -7.51
CA ILE A 94 2.99 -0.22 -6.58
C ILE A 94 1.70 -0.44 -7.36
N ALA A 95 1.09 -1.60 -7.17
CA ALA A 95 -0.25 -1.90 -7.66
C ALA A 95 -1.22 -2.02 -6.48
N ILE A 96 -2.29 -1.22 -6.50
CA ILE A 96 -3.27 -1.13 -5.41
C ILE A 96 -4.63 -1.55 -5.94
N VAL A 97 -5.29 -2.46 -5.23
CA VAL A 97 -6.72 -2.71 -5.39
C VAL A 97 -7.46 -1.94 -4.31
N THR A 98 -8.44 -1.15 -4.71
CA THR A 98 -9.30 -0.39 -3.79
C THR A 98 -10.69 -0.16 -4.38
N HIS A 99 -11.70 -0.12 -3.53
CA HIS A 99 -13.03 0.35 -3.90
C HIS A 99 -13.24 1.86 -3.62
N SER A 100 -12.24 2.52 -3.03
CA SER A 100 -12.28 3.96 -2.76
C SER A 100 -11.79 4.76 -3.96
N MET A 101 -12.72 5.38 -4.68
CA MET A 101 -12.40 6.31 -5.78
C MET A 101 -11.54 7.48 -5.30
N GLN A 102 -11.80 7.97 -4.08
CA GLN A 102 -11.04 9.08 -3.50
C GLN A 102 -9.58 8.69 -3.26
N GLN A 103 -9.33 7.48 -2.75
CA GLN A 103 -7.98 6.96 -2.57
C GLN A 103 -7.28 6.79 -3.92
N ALA A 104 -7.94 6.13 -4.89
CA ALA A 104 -7.37 5.95 -6.22
C ALA A 104 -6.99 7.30 -6.86
N ALA A 105 -7.86 8.31 -6.75
CA ALA A 105 -7.61 9.64 -7.29
C ALA A 105 -6.41 10.37 -6.63
N ARG A 106 -6.14 10.10 -5.34
CA ARG A 106 -5.04 10.75 -4.61
C ARG A 106 -3.69 10.10 -4.84
N VAL A 107 -3.63 8.76 -4.81
CA VAL A 107 -2.34 8.05 -4.71
C VAL A 107 -1.87 7.41 -6.01
N SER A 108 -2.69 7.33 -7.05
CA SER A 108 -2.32 6.62 -8.27
C SER A 108 -1.98 7.54 -9.43
N HIS A 109 -0.96 7.16 -10.22
CA HIS A 109 -0.63 7.82 -11.49
C HIS A 109 -1.51 7.31 -12.63
N ARG A 110 -1.89 6.03 -12.57
CA ARG A 110 -2.77 5.38 -13.54
C ARG A 110 -3.83 4.60 -12.78
N THR A 111 -5.06 4.64 -13.30
CA THR A 111 -6.19 3.91 -12.74
C THR A 111 -6.76 2.94 -13.76
N ALA A 112 -7.02 1.71 -13.32
CA ALA A 112 -7.70 0.68 -14.09
C ALA A 112 -9.07 0.41 -13.46
N TYR A 113 -10.13 0.53 -14.24
CA TYR A 113 -11.49 0.21 -13.81
C TYR A 113 -11.87 -1.20 -14.28
N PHE A 114 -12.25 -2.04 -13.32
CA PHE A 114 -12.76 -3.38 -13.57
C PHE A 114 -14.25 -3.46 -13.25
N HIS A 115 -15.00 -4.14 -14.09
CA HIS A 115 -16.41 -4.43 -13.86
C HIS A 115 -16.70 -5.90 -14.17
N LEU A 116 -17.27 -6.63 -13.21
CA LEU A 116 -17.57 -8.06 -13.34
C LEU A 116 -16.42 -8.89 -13.89
N GLY A 117 -15.20 -8.67 -13.36
CA GLY A 117 -13.99 -9.40 -13.75
C GLY A 117 -13.38 -8.98 -15.09
N LYS A 118 -13.92 -7.97 -15.77
CA LYS A 118 -13.41 -7.45 -17.05
C LYS A 118 -12.75 -6.10 -16.85
N LEU A 119 -11.57 -5.92 -17.44
CA LEU A 119 -10.96 -4.60 -17.57
C LEU A 119 -11.79 -3.76 -18.54
N ILE A 120 -12.31 -2.64 -18.05
CA ILE A 120 -13.14 -1.71 -18.82
C ILE A 120 -12.30 -0.57 -19.39
N GLU A 121 -11.47 0.03 -18.54
CA GLU A 121 -10.67 1.18 -18.91
C GLU A 121 -9.37 1.21 -18.09
N VAL A 122 -8.27 1.67 -18.69
CA VAL A 122 -7.03 1.98 -17.99
C VAL A 122 -6.38 3.21 -18.62
N ASN A 123 -6.29 4.30 -17.87
CA ASN A 123 -5.77 5.58 -18.31
C ASN A 123 -4.99 6.30 -17.20
N PRO A 124 -4.30 7.42 -17.48
CA PRO A 124 -3.87 8.33 -16.43
C PRO A 124 -5.04 8.63 -15.48
N THR A 125 -4.76 8.67 -14.20
CA THR A 125 -5.79 8.82 -13.15
C THR A 125 -6.66 10.06 -13.37
N GLU A 126 -6.05 11.19 -13.72
CA GLU A 126 -6.78 12.42 -14.05
C GLU A 126 -7.80 12.20 -15.18
N THR A 127 -7.41 11.50 -16.25
CA THR A 127 -8.31 11.20 -17.38
C THR A 127 -9.48 10.33 -16.93
N VAL A 128 -9.21 9.26 -16.16
CA VAL A 128 -10.27 8.36 -15.67
C VAL A 128 -11.30 9.12 -14.84
N PHE A 129 -10.88 10.06 -13.99
CA PHE A 129 -11.80 10.77 -13.08
C PHE A 129 -12.42 12.04 -13.64
N THR A 130 -11.87 12.64 -14.72
CA THR A 130 -12.38 13.89 -15.30
C THR A 130 -13.02 13.72 -16.67
N MET A 131 -12.46 12.84 -17.51
CA MET A 131 -12.90 12.59 -18.88
C MET A 131 -12.78 11.08 -19.23
N PRO A 132 -13.53 10.20 -18.55
CA PRO A 132 -13.48 8.78 -18.83
C PRO A 132 -13.91 8.47 -20.28
N GLU A 133 -13.18 7.56 -20.91
CA GLU A 133 -13.45 7.16 -22.29
C GLU A 133 -14.62 6.17 -22.40
N HIS A 134 -14.88 5.42 -21.32
CA HIS A 134 -15.92 4.38 -21.32
C HIS A 134 -17.14 4.79 -20.48
N LYS A 135 -18.35 4.61 -21.05
CA LYS A 135 -19.62 4.95 -20.37
C LYS A 135 -19.82 4.25 -19.03
N LEU A 136 -19.32 3.03 -18.87
CA LEU A 136 -19.41 2.32 -17.57
C LEU A 136 -18.50 2.97 -16.52
N THR A 137 -17.34 3.46 -16.92
CA THR A 137 -16.43 4.23 -16.03
C THR A 137 -17.11 5.54 -15.61
N GLU A 138 -17.70 6.27 -16.56
CA GLU A 138 -18.44 7.49 -16.28
C GLU A 138 -19.61 7.25 -15.31
N ALA A 139 -20.41 6.20 -15.56
CA ALA A 139 -21.53 5.83 -14.69
C ALA A 139 -21.05 5.46 -13.27
N TYR A 140 -19.93 4.75 -13.15
CA TYR A 140 -19.33 4.40 -11.85
C TYR A 140 -18.88 5.65 -11.08
N ILE A 141 -18.11 6.54 -11.72
CA ILE A 141 -17.57 7.74 -11.08
C ILE A 141 -18.67 8.72 -10.68
N THR A 142 -19.72 8.85 -11.51
CA THR A 142 -20.85 9.75 -11.24
C THR A 142 -21.92 9.16 -10.31
N GLY A 143 -21.73 7.91 -9.85
CA GLY A 143 -22.73 7.21 -9.01
C GLY A 143 -24.03 6.88 -9.73
N ARG A 144 -24.04 6.86 -11.06
CA ARG A 144 -25.22 6.59 -11.90
C ARG A 144 -25.32 5.11 -12.31
N PHE A 145 -24.86 4.21 -11.44
CA PHE A 145 -25.14 2.79 -11.60
C PHE A 145 -26.59 2.54 -11.22
N GLY A 146 -27.44 2.41 -12.20
CA GLY A 146 -28.81 1.98 -12.08
C GLY A 146 -29.15 1.00 -13.19
#